data_d380e7cb9c200477982c97a0a6c90a25
#
_entry.id   d380e7cb9c200477982c97a0a6c90a25
#
_cell.length_a   1.000
_cell.length_b   1.000
_cell.length_c   1.000
_cell.angle_alpha   90.00
_cell.angle_beta   90.00
_cell.angle_gamma   90.00
#
_symmetry.space_group_name_H-M   'P 1'
#
loop_
_entity.id
_entity.type
_entity.pdbx_description
1 polymer ?
#
loop_
_entity_poly.entity_id
_entity_poly.type
_entity_poly.pdbx_seq_one_letter_code
_entity_poly.pdbx_strand_id
1 'polypeptide(L)'
;MEERVGAPVDLVWRNDELTDPPGTRPDGFGDEHRMLCEVVAIDAPRLLSISWGSTGGVTFTLDEKGDEVLLTIVHKRIEDPEVRLNVSAGWHAHLDVLEARARGTQAAPHWDNWVRLRDAYAERLFG
;
A
#
# COMPACT_ATOMS: atom_id res chain seq x y z
N MET A 1 -11.94 9.60 7.26
CA MET A 1 -11.49 10.58 6.23
C MET A 1 -12.71 11.31 5.67
N GLU A 2 -12.66 12.62 5.59
CA GLU A 2 -13.69 13.39 4.90
C GLU A 2 -13.44 13.42 3.39
N GLU A 3 -14.49 13.36 2.60
CA GLU A 3 -14.39 13.30 1.14
C GLU A 3 -14.28 14.71 0.53
N ARG A 4 -13.22 15.43 0.89
CA ARG A 4 -12.93 16.77 0.35
C ARG A 4 -11.44 17.03 0.25
N VAL A 5 -11.05 17.86 -0.71
CA VAL A 5 -9.66 18.33 -0.84
C VAL A 5 -9.27 19.11 0.43
N GLY A 6 -8.07 18.84 0.93
CA GLY A 6 -7.56 19.43 2.17
C GLY A 6 -7.89 18.63 3.43
N ALA A 7 -8.74 17.62 3.34
CA ALA A 7 -9.09 16.81 4.51
C ALA A 7 -7.88 15.98 4.98
N PRO A 8 -7.68 15.86 6.30
CA PRO A 8 -6.60 15.02 6.82
C PRO A 8 -6.91 13.53 6.63
N VAL A 9 -5.87 12.75 6.37
CA VAL A 9 -5.93 11.29 6.28
C VAL A 9 -4.89 10.73 7.25
N ASP A 10 -5.34 10.09 8.31
CA ASP A 10 -4.46 9.47 9.30
C ASP A 10 -4.27 8.00 8.90
N LEU A 11 -3.09 7.68 8.38
CA LEU A 11 -2.73 6.32 8.01
C LEU A 11 -2.07 5.61 9.19
N VAL A 12 -2.59 4.45 9.53
CA VAL A 12 -2.07 3.62 10.62
C VAL A 12 -1.79 2.23 10.08
N TRP A 13 -0.53 1.81 10.16
CA TRP A 13 -0.12 0.47 9.78
C TRP A 13 0.01 -0.42 11.01
N ARG A 14 -0.74 -1.52 11.01
CA ARG A 14 -0.65 -2.60 12.00
C ARG A 14 -0.47 -3.91 11.26
N ASN A 15 0.68 -4.05 10.63
CA ASN A 15 0.91 -5.12 9.66
C ASN A 15 0.94 -6.52 10.29
N ASP A 16 1.19 -6.62 11.60
CA ASP A 16 1.08 -7.89 12.32
C ASP A 16 -0.37 -8.42 12.36
N GLU A 17 -1.35 -7.56 12.12
CA GLU A 17 -2.78 -7.90 12.17
C GLU A 17 -3.39 -8.25 10.81
N LEU A 18 -2.62 -8.15 9.73
CA LEU A 18 -3.15 -8.34 8.37
C LEU A 18 -3.43 -9.80 8.04
N THR A 19 -2.63 -10.71 8.56
CA THR A 19 -2.78 -12.15 8.34
C THR A 19 -2.57 -12.92 9.64
N ASP A 20 -3.08 -14.14 9.70
CA ASP A 20 -2.88 -15.06 10.83
C ASP A 20 -2.45 -16.43 10.25
N PRO A 21 -1.17 -16.82 10.42
CA PRO A 21 -0.10 -16.12 11.13
C PRO A 21 0.41 -14.88 10.36
N PRO A 22 1.02 -13.92 11.09
CA PRO A 22 1.55 -12.69 10.46
C PRO A 22 2.84 -12.90 9.66
N GLY A 23 3.53 -14.00 9.88
CA GLY A 23 4.89 -14.20 9.38
C GLY A 23 5.94 -13.57 10.30
N THR A 24 7.19 -13.57 9.87
CA THR A 24 8.30 -13.06 10.66
C THR A 24 8.58 -11.61 10.30
N ARG A 25 8.27 -10.71 11.22
CA ARG A 25 8.53 -9.27 11.03
C ARG A 25 10.04 -9.01 10.99
N PRO A 26 10.55 -8.34 9.93
CA PRO A 26 11.97 -8.00 9.86
C PRO A 26 12.39 -7.04 10.97
N ASP A 27 13.66 -7.08 11.34
CA ASP A 27 14.24 -6.13 12.29
C ASP A 27 14.11 -4.69 11.76
N GLY A 28 13.89 -3.75 12.65
CA GLY A 28 13.74 -2.34 12.31
C GLY A 28 12.30 -1.90 12.10
N PHE A 29 11.35 -2.82 12.01
CA PHE A 29 9.93 -2.49 11.93
C PHE A 29 9.25 -2.63 13.29
N GLY A 30 8.42 -1.65 13.64
CA GLY A 30 7.58 -1.71 14.83
C GLY A 30 6.25 -2.43 14.57
N ASP A 31 5.48 -2.62 15.63
CA ASP A 31 4.14 -3.20 15.54
C ASP A 31 3.10 -2.21 15.01
N GLU A 32 3.38 -0.92 15.07
CA GLU A 32 2.52 0.14 14.55
C GLU A 32 3.35 1.26 13.92
N HIS A 33 2.86 1.80 12.82
CA HIS A 33 3.44 2.98 12.18
C HIS A 33 2.31 3.93 11.78
N ARG A 34 2.51 5.23 11.94
CA ARG A 34 1.52 6.25 11.60
C ARG A 34 2.11 7.32 10.69
N MET A 35 1.27 7.82 9.79
CA MET A 35 1.61 8.96 8.95
C MET A 35 0.36 9.78 8.67
N LEU A 36 0.47 11.09 8.82
CA LEU A 36 -0.61 12.02 8.48
C LEU A 36 -0.44 12.48 7.03
N CYS A 37 -1.50 12.30 6.26
CA CYS A 37 -1.58 12.70 4.86
C CYS A 37 -2.74 13.67 4.67
N GLU A 38 -2.89 14.20 3.46
CA GLU A 38 -3.95 15.12 3.09
C GLU A 38 -4.59 14.68 1.78
N VAL A 39 -5.89 14.82 1.65
CA VAL A 39 -6.59 14.60 0.38
C VAL A 39 -6.20 15.70 -0.60
N VAL A 40 -5.62 15.32 -1.73
CA VAL A 40 -5.16 16.24 -2.77
C VAL A 40 -6.19 16.34 -3.90
N ALA A 41 -6.82 15.23 -4.24
CA ALA A 41 -7.88 15.17 -5.23
C ALA A 41 -8.83 14.04 -4.88
N ILE A 42 -10.10 14.23 -5.17
CA ILE A 42 -11.11 13.20 -4.96
C ILE A 42 -12.25 13.34 -5.98
N ASP A 43 -12.63 12.21 -6.57
CA ASP A 43 -13.80 12.08 -7.42
C ASP A 43 -14.41 10.71 -7.15
N ALA A 44 -15.24 10.67 -6.11
CA ALA A 44 -15.82 9.42 -5.62
C ALA A 44 -16.81 8.85 -6.65
N PRO A 45 -16.85 7.54 -6.84
CA PRO A 45 -16.04 6.50 -6.20
C PRO A 45 -14.79 6.11 -7.01
N ARG A 46 -14.34 6.91 -7.96
CA ARG A 46 -13.37 6.51 -8.99
C ARG A 46 -11.93 6.93 -8.71
N LEU A 47 -11.72 8.04 -8.00
CA LEU A 47 -10.39 8.61 -7.83
C LEU A 47 -10.21 9.15 -6.43
N LEU A 48 -9.05 8.83 -5.83
CA LEU A 48 -8.56 9.43 -4.61
C LEU A 48 -7.05 9.64 -4.74
N SER A 49 -6.61 10.86 -4.50
CA SER A 49 -5.19 11.18 -4.43
C SER A 49 -4.87 11.79 -3.08
N ILE A 50 -3.84 11.29 -2.43
CA ILE A 50 -3.37 11.77 -1.13
C ILE A 50 -1.90 12.17 -1.19
N SER A 51 -1.49 13.09 -0.33
CA SER A 51 -0.09 13.40 -0.13
C SER A 51 0.62 12.25 0.58
N TRP A 52 1.93 12.16 0.41
CA TRP A 52 2.76 11.15 1.06
C TRP A 52 4.08 11.77 1.47
N GLY A 53 4.26 11.96 2.76
CA GLY A 53 5.41 12.71 3.27
C GLY A 53 5.38 14.16 2.81
N SER A 54 6.54 14.77 2.63
CA SER A 54 6.66 16.18 2.27
C SER A 54 6.54 16.45 0.76
N THR A 55 6.87 15.48 -0.08
CA THR A 55 6.95 15.67 -1.53
C THR A 55 6.24 14.60 -2.35
N GLY A 56 5.92 13.46 -1.76
CA GLY A 56 5.32 12.33 -2.46
C GLY A 56 3.80 12.44 -2.60
N GLY A 57 3.24 11.53 -3.36
CA GLY A 57 1.80 11.41 -3.53
C GLY A 57 1.40 10.03 -4.02
N VAL A 58 0.20 9.60 -3.66
CA VAL A 58 -0.38 8.33 -4.09
C VAL A 58 -1.74 8.60 -4.70
N THR A 59 -1.98 8.05 -5.88
CA THR A 59 -3.26 8.13 -6.55
C THR A 59 -3.85 6.73 -6.70
N PHE A 60 -5.08 6.57 -6.24
CA PHE A 60 -5.88 5.36 -6.38
C PHE A 60 -6.96 5.63 -7.43
N THR A 61 -7.06 4.77 -8.43
CA THR A 61 -8.14 4.83 -9.41
C THR A 61 -8.87 3.49 -9.49
N LEU A 62 -10.17 3.55 -9.67
CA LEU A 62 -11.03 2.38 -9.86
C LEU A 62 -11.68 2.46 -11.23
N ASP A 63 -11.45 1.43 -12.05
CA ASP A 63 -12.04 1.31 -13.38
C ASP A 63 -12.88 0.05 -13.48
N GLU A 64 -14.10 0.18 -14.02
CA GLU A 64 -14.96 -0.97 -14.27
C GLU A 64 -14.46 -1.77 -15.46
N LYS A 65 -14.31 -3.09 -15.28
CA LYS A 65 -13.89 -4.04 -16.32
C LYS A 65 -14.85 -5.25 -16.31
N GLY A 66 -16.02 -5.09 -16.93
CA GLY A 66 -17.05 -6.12 -16.89
C GLY A 66 -17.56 -6.31 -15.47
N ASP A 67 -17.46 -7.54 -14.95
CA ASP A 67 -17.89 -7.87 -13.58
C ASP A 67 -16.81 -7.58 -12.52
N GLU A 68 -15.67 -7.05 -12.95
CA GLU A 68 -14.54 -6.78 -12.07
C GLU A 68 -14.25 -5.28 -12.02
N VAL A 69 -13.46 -4.88 -11.01
CA VAL A 69 -12.97 -3.52 -10.87
C VAL A 69 -11.46 -3.57 -10.85
N LEU A 70 -10.83 -2.76 -11.70
CA LEU A 70 -9.37 -2.61 -11.70
C LEU A 70 -8.98 -1.46 -10.77
N LEU A 71 -8.25 -1.79 -9.71
CA LEU A 71 -7.63 -0.81 -8.84
C LEU A 71 -6.22 -0.54 -9.34
N THR A 72 -5.91 0.72 -9.63
CA THR A 72 -4.56 1.15 -10.00
C THR A 72 -4.02 2.09 -8.93
N ILE A 73 -2.81 1.83 -8.46
CA ILE A 73 -2.11 2.67 -7.50
C ILE A 73 -0.85 3.22 -8.15
N VAL A 74 -0.73 4.55 -8.16
CA VAL A 74 0.48 5.24 -8.65
C VAL A 74 1.07 6.02 -7.48
N HIS A 75 2.27 5.65 -7.08
CA HIS A 75 3.02 6.32 -6.02
C HIS A 75 4.17 7.10 -6.66
N LYS A 76 4.20 8.40 -6.45
CA LYS A 76 5.12 9.32 -7.13
C LYS A 76 6.13 9.92 -6.16
N ARG A 77 7.32 10.28 -6.71
CA ARG A 77 8.37 11.03 -6.03
C ARG A 77 8.98 10.30 -4.85
N ILE A 78 9.26 9.01 -5.05
CA ILE A 78 10.07 8.24 -4.13
C ILE A 78 11.50 8.25 -4.67
N GLU A 79 12.35 9.10 -4.11
CA GLU A 79 13.71 9.31 -4.63
C GLU A 79 14.72 8.33 -4.02
N ASP A 80 14.55 7.98 -2.74
CA ASP A 80 15.45 7.03 -2.06
C ASP A 80 15.21 5.61 -2.58
N PRO A 81 16.25 4.93 -3.12
CA PRO A 81 16.10 3.58 -3.65
C PRO A 81 15.61 2.55 -2.63
N GLU A 82 16.06 2.65 -1.37
CA GLU A 82 15.63 1.72 -0.33
C GLU A 82 14.16 1.94 0.03
N VAL A 83 13.74 3.18 0.15
CA VAL A 83 12.33 3.52 0.39
C VAL A 83 11.46 3.04 -0.77
N ARG A 84 11.91 3.25 -2.01
CA ARG A 84 11.20 2.77 -3.20
C ARG A 84 11.01 1.25 -3.16
N LEU A 85 12.05 0.52 -2.78
CA LEU A 85 12.02 -0.92 -2.67
C LEU A 85 11.01 -1.37 -1.60
N ASN A 86 11.08 -0.80 -0.41
CA ASN A 86 10.21 -1.15 0.71
C ASN A 86 8.75 -0.80 0.41
N VAL A 87 8.49 0.33 -0.21
CA VAL A 87 7.14 0.79 -0.57
C VAL A 87 6.56 -0.07 -1.69
N SER A 88 7.37 -0.45 -2.69
CA SER A 88 6.91 -1.34 -3.76
C SER A 88 6.46 -2.69 -3.21
N ALA A 89 7.27 -3.30 -2.35
CA ALA A 89 6.91 -4.55 -1.68
C ALA A 89 5.69 -4.36 -0.77
N GLY A 90 5.61 -3.22 -0.07
CA GLY A 90 4.51 -2.89 0.83
C GLY A 90 3.17 -2.81 0.10
N TRP A 91 3.08 -2.06 -0.98
CA TRP A 91 1.85 -1.98 -1.78
C TRP A 91 1.44 -3.34 -2.32
N HIS A 92 2.39 -4.08 -2.89
CA HIS A 92 2.09 -5.39 -3.46
C HIS A 92 1.57 -6.36 -2.38
N ALA A 93 2.24 -6.42 -1.24
CA ALA A 93 1.83 -7.30 -0.14
C ALA A 93 0.45 -6.92 0.42
N HIS A 94 0.17 -5.63 0.58
CA HIS A 94 -1.16 -5.16 1.02
C HIS A 94 -2.25 -5.48 0.00
N LEU A 95 -1.96 -5.33 -1.29
CA LEU A 95 -2.91 -5.66 -2.34
C LEU A 95 -3.20 -7.16 -2.40
N ASP A 96 -2.21 -8.01 -2.12
CA ASP A 96 -2.43 -9.45 -2.02
C ASP A 96 -3.42 -9.79 -0.88
N VAL A 97 -3.31 -9.10 0.25
CA VAL A 97 -4.26 -9.26 1.37
C VAL A 97 -5.65 -8.76 0.97
N LEU A 98 -5.73 -7.59 0.33
CA LEU A 98 -7.00 -7.03 -0.14
C LEU A 98 -7.71 -7.97 -1.11
N GLU A 99 -6.99 -8.48 -2.10
CA GLU A 99 -7.54 -9.40 -3.08
C GLU A 99 -8.04 -10.68 -2.42
N ALA A 100 -7.25 -11.27 -1.51
CA ALA A 100 -7.64 -12.47 -0.79
C ALA A 100 -8.93 -12.25 0.01
N ARG A 101 -9.03 -11.13 0.73
CA ARG A 101 -10.24 -10.79 1.51
C ARG A 101 -11.44 -10.56 0.60
N ALA A 102 -11.25 -9.88 -0.51
CA ALA A 102 -12.34 -9.63 -1.47
C ALA A 102 -12.85 -10.91 -2.12
N ARG A 103 -11.98 -11.89 -2.31
CA ARG A 103 -12.35 -13.20 -2.89
C ARG A 103 -12.77 -14.23 -1.85
N GLY A 104 -12.67 -13.92 -0.56
CA GLY A 104 -12.99 -14.85 0.53
C GLY A 104 -11.95 -15.95 0.69
N THR A 105 -10.72 -15.73 0.26
CA THR A 105 -9.60 -16.67 0.40
C THR A 105 -8.62 -16.20 1.47
N GLN A 106 -7.69 -17.06 1.85
CA GLN A 106 -6.67 -16.74 2.85
C GLN A 106 -5.39 -16.28 2.16
N ALA A 107 -4.87 -15.12 2.56
CA ALA A 107 -3.60 -14.62 2.09
C ALA A 107 -2.43 -15.36 2.76
N ALA A 108 -1.28 -15.40 2.07
CA ALA A 108 -0.03 -15.87 2.68
C ALA A 108 0.36 -14.95 3.86
N PRO A 109 1.16 -15.44 4.84
CA PRO A 109 1.62 -14.60 5.95
C PRO A 109 2.26 -13.31 5.45
N HIS A 110 1.77 -12.16 5.96
CA HIS A 110 2.10 -10.85 5.40
C HIS A 110 3.61 -10.56 5.36
N TRP A 111 4.30 -10.73 6.49
CA TRP A 111 5.72 -10.39 6.55
C TRP A 111 6.59 -11.30 5.70
N ASP A 112 6.28 -12.60 5.64
CA ASP A 112 7.00 -13.53 4.79
C ASP A 112 6.81 -13.18 3.31
N ASN A 113 5.58 -12.82 2.92
CA ASN A 113 5.29 -12.36 1.57
C ASN A 113 5.99 -11.04 1.25
N TRP A 114 6.00 -10.10 2.20
CA TRP A 114 6.68 -8.83 2.03
C TRP A 114 8.18 -9.01 1.77
N VAL A 115 8.84 -9.86 2.57
CA VAL A 115 10.27 -10.15 2.38
C VAL A 115 10.54 -10.77 1.01
N ARG A 116 9.73 -11.73 0.61
CA ARG A 116 9.83 -12.37 -0.72
C ARG A 116 9.66 -11.35 -1.84
N LEU A 117 8.67 -10.47 -1.71
CA LEU A 117 8.41 -9.42 -2.69
C LEU A 117 9.53 -8.38 -2.72
N ARG A 118 10.06 -8.01 -1.56
CA ARG A 118 11.19 -7.09 -1.48
C ARG A 118 12.38 -7.62 -2.26
N ASP A 119 12.72 -8.89 -2.09
CA ASP A 119 13.82 -9.52 -2.80
C ASP A 119 13.55 -9.55 -4.32
N ALA A 120 12.34 -9.88 -4.73
CA ALA A 120 11.94 -9.88 -6.13
C ALA A 120 12.02 -8.49 -6.76
N TYR A 121 11.56 -7.46 -6.07
CA TYR A 121 11.64 -6.08 -6.54
C TYR A 121 13.08 -5.57 -6.56
N ALA A 122 13.92 -5.96 -5.61
CA ALA A 122 15.34 -5.60 -5.62
C ALA A 122 16.01 -6.08 -6.89
N GLU A 123 15.76 -7.31 -7.29
CA GLU A 123 16.29 -7.85 -8.54
C GLU A 123 15.72 -7.14 -9.76
N ARG A 124 14.42 -6.87 -9.76
CA ARG A 124 13.72 -6.23 -10.88
C ARG A 124 14.11 -4.77 -11.09
N LEU A 125 14.29 -4.01 -10.00
CA LEU A 125 14.55 -2.57 -10.05
C LEU A 125 16.05 -2.25 -10.09
N PHE A 126 16.89 -3.05 -9.45
CA PHE A 126 18.29 -2.75 -9.21
C PHE A 126 19.27 -3.87 -9.60
N GLY A 127 18.73 -5.02 -9.95
CA GLY A 127 19.54 -6.20 -10.32
C GLY A 127 20.18 -6.16 -11.70
#